data_52277ae2710c19c0ca1a8ef1cc0fb629
#
_entry.id   52277ae2710c19c0ca1a8ef1cc0fb629
#
_cell.length_a   1.000
_cell.length_b   1.000
_cell.length_c   1.000
_cell.angle_alpha   90.00
_cell.angle_beta   90.00
_cell.angle_gamma   90.00
#
_symmetry.space_group_name_H-M   'P 1'
#
loop_
_entity.id
_entity.type
_entity.pdbx_description
1 polymer ?
#
loop_
_entity_poly.entity_id
_entity_poly.type
_entity_poly.pdbx_seq_one_letter_code
_entity_poly.pdbx_strand_id
1 'polypeptide(L)'
;MATLTDLEDAIDALLDHPLGAGNFQLIKRVEEKAYEAYVFGLCLRAARELGAVIVLSGISGPPIPFTFRGGPGQIHSTTRNYGFAKFSLNGERFEVHAGVEFIGSSGMTHEIDVCIMRGEDAERCRRAPDDPPSASLVGGFECKFYAGNLQKGLGRAFVGLIDDMGSNLRLSGFCSNSSHPQLKEYFKPQRRPHPHFYLTPLEASNEDIFVNQIKGVIKKLTAA
;
A
#
# COMPACT_ATOMS: atom_id res chain seq x y z
N MET A 1 15.30 12.37 10.52
CA MET A 1 14.17 12.14 9.58
C MET A 1 14.75 11.40 8.39
N ALA A 2 14.06 10.37 7.89
CA ALA A 2 14.50 9.68 6.69
C ALA A 2 14.52 10.64 5.49
N THR A 3 15.51 10.49 4.62
CA THR A 3 15.69 11.26 3.40
C THR A 3 15.10 10.50 2.19
N LEU A 4 15.01 11.16 1.04
CA LEU A 4 14.64 10.50 -0.20
C LEU A 4 15.59 9.34 -0.53
N THR A 5 16.90 9.51 -0.30
CA THR A 5 17.88 8.43 -0.52
C THR A 5 17.63 7.24 0.41
N ASP A 6 17.37 7.47 1.71
CA ASP A 6 17.07 6.39 2.64
C ASP A 6 15.82 5.59 2.19
N LEU A 7 14.83 6.28 1.64
CA LEU A 7 13.63 5.63 1.09
C LEU A 7 13.95 4.83 -0.19
N GLU A 8 14.72 5.40 -1.13
CA GLU A 8 15.09 4.74 -2.38
C GLU A 8 15.92 3.48 -2.11
N ASP A 9 16.87 3.53 -1.19
CA ASP A 9 17.68 2.37 -0.77
C ASP A 9 16.80 1.28 -0.14
N ALA A 10 15.86 1.68 0.71
CA ALA A 10 14.91 0.73 1.32
C ALA A 10 13.95 0.11 0.29
N ILE A 11 13.44 0.91 -0.67
CA ILE A 11 12.60 0.40 -1.77
C ILE A 11 13.34 -0.67 -2.58
N ASP A 12 14.59 -0.41 -2.91
CA ASP A 12 15.42 -1.32 -3.69
C ASP A 12 15.60 -2.67 -2.98
N ALA A 13 15.95 -2.61 -1.69
CA ALA A 13 16.08 -3.81 -0.85
C ALA A 13 14.74 -4.56 -0.70
N LEU A 14 13.63 -3.84 -0.53
CA LEU A 14 12.30 -4.43 -0.33
C LEU A 14 11.69 -4.99 -1.61
N LEU A 15 11.96 -4.39 -2.78
CA LEU A 15 11.52 -4.93 -4.07
C LEU A 15 12.24 -6.24 -4.39
N ASP A 16 13.53 -6.34 -4.04
CA ASP A 16 14.37 -7.51 -4.39
C ASP A 16 14.16 -7.89 -5.87
N HIS A 17 14.37 -6.89 -6.74
CA HIS A 17 14.06 -7.01 -8.15
C HIS A 17 14.97 -8.05 -8.81
N PRO A 18 14.45 -8.99 -9.64
CA PRO A 18 15.26 -10.07 -10.26
C PRO A 18 16.46 -9.58 -11.08
N LEU A 19 16.42 -8.35 -11.58
CA LEU A 19 17.52 -7.73 -12.33
C LEU A 19 18.49 -6.91 -11.45
N GLY A 20 18.35 -7.00 -10.12
CA GLY A 20 19.20 -6.29 -9.16
C GLY A 20 18.73 -4.86 -8.84
N ALA A 21 19.56 -4.15 -8.10
CA ALA A 21 19.28 -2.81 -7.60
C ALA A 21 19.09 -1.76 -8.71
N GLY A 22 18.32 -0.71 -8.40
CA GLY A 22 18.06 0.40 -9.32
C GLY A 22 17.06 0.11 -10.43
N ASN A 23 16.42 -1.06 -10.45
CA ASN A 23 15.45 -1.43 -11.48
C ASN A 23 14.01 -0.98 -11.14
N PHE A 24 13.87 0.16 -10.48
CA PHE A 24 12.57 0.80 -10.28
C PHE A 24 12.57 2.26 -10.71
N GLN A 25 11.39 2.82 -10.94
CA GLN A 25 11.17 4.21 -11.32
C GLN A 25 10.03 4.83 -10.54
N LEU A 26 10.29 5.96 -9.89
CA LEU A 26 9.26 6.87 -9.39
C LEU A 26 8.93 7.89 -10.49
N ILE A 27 7.67 7.93 -10.95
CA ILE A 27 7.26 8.92 -11.97
C ILE A 27 7.42 10.35 -11.44
N LYS A 28 7.13 10.55 -10.16
CA LYS A 28 7.48 11.77 -9.42
C LYS A 28 8.49 11.39 -8.35
N ARG A 29 9.73 11.84 -8.51
CA ARG A 29 10.81 11.60 -7.55
C ARG A 29 10.74 12.63 -6.43
N VAL A 30 9.74 12.47 -5.56
CA VAL A 30 9.51 13.28 -4.36
C VAL A 30 9.27 12.35 -3.17
N GLU A 31 9.53 12.86 -1.97
CA GLU A 31 9.49 12.06 -0.74
C GLU A 31 8.15 11.38 -0.52
N GLU A 32 7.02 12.04 -0.83
CA GLU A 32 5.68 11.45 -0.66
C GLU A 32 5.52 10.19 -1.53
N LYS A 33 5.94 10.23 -2.80
CA LYS A 33 5.81 9.08 -3.72
C LYS A 33 6.85 7.99 -3.44
N ALA A 34 8.04 8.35 -2.99
CA ALA A 34 9.00 7.39 -2.47
C ALA A 34 8.47 6.70 -1.20
N TYR A 35 7.77 7.44 -0.34
CA TYR A 35 7.19 6.89 0.87
C TYR A 35 6.06 5.87 0.58
N GLU A 36 5.19 6.15 -0.39
CA GLU A 36 4.20 5.18 -0.86
C GLU A 36 4.87 3.90 -1.40
N ALA A 37 5.92 4.04 -2.21
CA ALA A 37 6.68 2.92 -2.74
C ALA A 37 7.40 2.12 -1.63
N TYR A 38 7.90 2.78 -0.59
CA TYR A 38 8.47 2.14 0.58
C TYR A 38 7.42 1.33 1.36
N VAL A 39 6.24 1.90 1.64
CA VAL A 39 5.13 1.17 2.31
C VAL A 39 4.65 -0.01 1.47
N PHE A 40 4.59 0.14 0.14
CA PHE A 40 4.36 -0.97 -0.78
C PHE A 40 5.39 -2.09 -0.56
N GLY A 41 6.68 -1.75 -0.48
CA GLY A 41 7.76 -2.70 -0.22
C GLY A 41 7.60 -3.44 1.11
N LEU A 42 7.16 -2.76 2.16
CA LEU A 42 6.86 -3.40 3.46
C LEU A 42 5.71 -4.42 3.36
N CYS A 43 4.71 -4.19 2.50
CA CYS A 43 3.68 -5.19 2.22
C CYS A 43 4.27 -6.45 1.57
N LEU A 44 5.27 -6.29 0.68
CA LEU A 44 5.98 -7.43 0.08
C LEU A 44 6.82 -8.18 1.13
N ARG A 45 7.51 -7.45 2.01
CA ARG A 45 8.24 -8.05 3.13
C ARG A 45 7.31 -8.92 3.99
N ALA A 46 6.12 -8.42 4.32
CA ALA A 46 5.13 -9.17 5.09
C ALA A 46 4.73 -10.50 4.41
N ALA A 47 4.52 -10.47 3.08
CA ALA A 47 4.20 -11.67 2.33
C ALA A 47 5.38 -12.66 2.26
N ARG A 48 6.62 -12.20 2.04
CA ARG A 48 7.83 -13.04 2.06
C ARG A 48 8.05 -13.70 3.41
N GLU A 49 7.87 -12.97 4.51
CA GLU A 49 8.00 -13.53 5.86
C GLU A 49 6.92 -14.58 6.20
N LEU A 50 5.84 -14.66 5.41
CA LEU A 50 4.86 -15.74 5.44
C LEU A 50 5.21 -16.92 4.52
N GLY A 51 6.32 -16.85 3.80
CA GLY A 51 6.78 -17.87 2.86
C GLY A 51 6.18 -17.72 1.45
N ALA A 52 5.51 -16.61 1.14
CA ALA A 52 4.98 -16.39 -0.20
C ALA A 52 6.10 -15.99 -1.18
N VAL A 53 6.02 -16.52 -2.41
CA VAL A 53 6.85 -16.07 -3.53
C VAL A 53 6.22 -14.83 -4.15
N ILE A 54 7.02 -13.76 -4.27
CA ILE A 54 6.59 -12.51 -4.88
C ILE A 54 6.90 -12.54 -6.38
N VAL A 55 5.90 -12.17 -7.18
CA VAL A 55 6.05 -11.97 -8.63
C VAL A 55 5.78 -10.51 -8.94
N LEU A 56 6.83 -9.77 -9.28
CA LEU A 56 6.70 -8.41 -9.80
C LEU A 56 6.11 -8.46 -11.22
N SER A 57 5.15 -7.62 -11.50
CA SER A 57 4.40 -7.61 -12.77
C SER A 57 4.21 -6.18 -13.26
N GLY A 58 4.09 -6.01 -14.57
CA GLY A 58 3.66 -4.76 -15.18
C GLY A 58 2.28 -4.93 -15.82
N ILE A 59 1.53 -3.84 -15.94
CA ILE A 59 0.16 -3.87 -16.53
C ILE A 59 0.19 -4.28 -18.00
N SER A 60 1.17 -3.82 -18.75
CA SER A 60 1.25 -4.02 -20.21
C SER A 60 2.49 -4.78 -20.68
N GLY A 61 3.28 -5.34 -19.76
CA GLY A 61 4.49 -6.08 -20.12
C GLY A 61 5.41 -6.35 -18.92
N PRO A 62 6.66 -6.79 -19.18
CA PRO A 62 7.64 -6.99 -18.11
C PRO A 62 7.83 -5.71 -17.28
N PRO A 63 7.96 -5.81 -15.94
CA PRO A 63 8.10 -4.65 -15.05
C PRO A 63 9.56 -4.13 -15.02
N ILE A 64 10.05 -3.65 -16.16
CA ILE A 64 11.44 -3.21 -16.33
C ILE A 64 11.46 -1.81 -16.96
N PRO A 65 11.81 -0.76 -16.20
CA PRO A 65 11.92 -0.75 -14.73
C PRO A 65 10.54 -0.93 -14.06
N PHE A 66 10.55 -1.37 -12.82
CA PHE A 66 9.32 -1.43 -12.02
C PHE A 66 8.83 0.00 -11.74
N THR A 67 7.74 0.41 -12.39
CA THR A 67 7.31 1.81 -12.43
C THR A 67 6.17 2.07 -11.45
N PHE A 68 6.44 2.87 -10.43
CA PHE A 68 5.41 3.35 -9.49
C PHE A 68 4.60 4.51 -10.07
N ARG A 69 3.31 4.57 -9.74
CA ARG A 69 2.44 5.67 -10.14
C ARG A 69 2.88 7.00 -9.51
N GLY A 70 2.68 8.09 -10.22
CA GLY A 70 2.94 9.45 -9.71
C GLY A 70 1.70 10.15 -9.14
N GLY A 71 0.59 9.46 -9.02
CA GLY A 71 -0.70 9.94 -8.49
C GLY A 71 -1.79 8.90 -8.73
N PRO A 72 -3.05 9.20 -8.35
CA PRO A 72 -4.17 8.30 -8.49
C PRO A 72 -4.37 7.80 -9.91
N GLY A 73 -4.88 6.60 -10.05
CA GLY A 73 -5.21 6.07 -11.37
C GLY A 73 -5.90 4.72 -11.34
N GLN A 74 -6.57 4.45 -12.43
CA GLN A 74 -7.35 3.24 -12.63
C GLN A 74 -6.43 2.01 -12.72
N ILE A 75 -6.84 0.90 -12.09
CA ILE A 75 -6.07 -0.35 -12.07
C ILE A 75 -5.74 -0.87 -13.48
N HIS A 76 -6.63 -0.62 -14.43
CA HIS A 76 -6.51 -1.08 -15.83
C HIS A 76 -5.77 -0.09 -16.75
N SER A 77 -5.35 1.09 -16.24
CA SER A 77 -4.70 2.11 -17.06
C SER A 77 -3.38 1.63 -17.66
N THR A 78 -3.30 1.62 -18.98
CA THR A 78 -2.11 1.25 -19.78
C THR A 78 -1.32 2.44 -20.28
N THR A 79 -1.58 3.65 -19.78
CA THR A 79 -0.83 4.86 -20.16
C THR A 79 0.67 4.75 -19.92
N ARG A 80 1.05 3.90 -18.96
CA ARG A 80 2.41 3.43 -18.70
C ARG A 80 2.36 1.99 -18.24
N ASN A 81 3.49 1.29 -18.29
CA ASN A 81 3.63 -0.05 -17.73
C ASN A 81 3.82 0.01 -16.20
N TYR A 82 2.75 0.40 -15.48
CA TYR A 82 2.79 0.48 -14.01
C TYR A 82 3.04 -0.88 -13.38
N GLY A 83 3.93 -0.89 -12.38
CA GLY A 83 4.26 -2.06 -11.60
C GLY A 83 3.24 -2.39 -10.52
N PHE A 84 3.05 -3.67 -10.29
CA PHE A 84 2.32 -4.22 -9.15
C PHE A 84 2.93 -5.58 -8.78
N ALA A 85 2.68 -6.07 -7.58
CA ALA A 85 3.19 -7.36 -7.15
C ALA A 85 2.06 -8.35 -6.94
N LYS A 86 2.34 -9.62 -7.25
CA LYS A 86 1.46 -10.76 -7.01
C LYS A 86 2.08 -11.70 -6.01
N PHE A 87 1.25 -12.30 -5.17
CA PHE A 87 1.66 -13.43 -4.35
C PHE A 87 0.49 -14.37 -4.07
N SER A 88 0.82 -15.60 -3.69
CA SER A 88 -0.18 -16.59 -3.27
C SER A 88 0.24 -17.20 -1.94
N LEU A 89 -0.73 -17.47 -1.09
CA LEU A 89 -0.53 -18.17 0.19
C LEU A 89 -1.72 -19.10 0.44
N ASN A 90 -1.45 -20.38 0.68
CA ASN A 90 -2.47 -21.39 0.92
C ASN A 90 -3.60 -21.44 -0.13
N GLY A 91 -3.28 -21.22 -1.40
CA GLY A 91 -4.23 -21.20 -2.50
C GLY A 91 -4.93 -19.86 -2.76
N GLU A 92 -4.92 -18.94 -1.80
CA GLU A 92 -5.46 -17.59 -1.99
C GLU A 92 -4.46 -16.70 -2.74
N ARG A 93 -4.97 -15.90 -3.68
CA ARG A 93 -4.18 -14.99 -4.50
C ARG A 93 -4.40 -13.55 -4.08
N PHE A 94 -3.31 -12.79 -3.99
CA PHE A 94 -3.31 -11.37 -3.63
C PHE A 94 -2.48 -10.56 -4.60
N GLU A 95 -2.81 -9.28 -4.69
CA GLU A 95 -2.01 -8.28 -5.38
C GLU A 95 -1.76 -7.07 -4.47
N VAL A 96 -0.58 -6.47 -4.60
CA VAL A 96 -0.22 -5.20 -3.96
C VAL A 96 -0.07 -4.15 -5.03
N HIS A 97 -0.70 -3.01 -4.82
CA HIS A 97 -0.65 -1.86 -5.74
C HIS A 97 -0.36 -0.57 -4.99
N ALA A 98 0.16 0.44 -5.70
CA ALA A 98 0.28 1.81 -5.23
C ALA A 98 -0.56 2.75 -6.09
N GLY A 99 -1.24 3.73 -5.47
CA GLY A 99 -1.99 4.80 -6.13
C GLY A 99 -3.16 4.30 -6.99
N VAL A 100 -3.99 3.37 -6.48
CA VAL A 100 -5.14 2.82 -7.22
C VAL A 100 -6.45 3.39 -6.70
N GLU A 101 -7.32 3.72 -7.64
CA GLU A 101 -8.70 4.18 -7.39
C GLU A 101 -9.64 2.99 -7.14
N PHE A 102 -10.53 3.15 -6.17
CA PHE A 102 -11.57 2.19 -5.76
C PHE A 102 -12.93 2.86 -5.68
N ILE A 103 -13.99 2.14 -6.01
CA ILE A 103 -15.36 2.59 -5.82
C ILE A 103 -15.80 2.26 -4.39
N GLY A 104 -16.08 3.30 -3.60
CA GLY A 104 -16.61 3.19 -2.25
C GLY A 104 -18.07 2.74 -2.21
N SER A 105 -18.58 2.49 -1.01
CA SER A 105 -19.98 2.10 -0.78
C SER A 105 -20.98 3.19 -1.17
N SER A 106 -20.56 4.45 -1.15
CA SER A 106 -21.33 5.61 -1.64
C SER A 106 -21.39 5.71 -3.17
N GLY A 107 -20.60 4.93 -3.90
CA GLY A 107 -20.38 5.07 -5.33
C GLY A 107 -19.34 6.13 -5.72
N MET A 108 -18.71 6.78 -4.76
CA MET A 108 -17.61 7.71 -5.01
C MET A 108 -16.30 6.96 -5.23
N THR A 109 -15.45 7.51 -6.11
CA THR A 109 -14.11 6.98 -6.35
C THR A 109 -13.11 7.58 -5.36
N HIS A 110 -12.30 6.73 -4.74
CA HIS A 110 -11.27 7.11 -3.78
C HIS A 110 -9.91 6.52 -4.17
N GLU A 111 -8.85 7.31 -4.08
CA GLU A 111 -7.48 6.79 -4.15
C GLU A 111 -7.12 6.09 -2.84
N ILE A 112 -6.45 4.94 -2.96
CA ILE A 112 -5.74 4.28 -1.87
C ILE A 112 -4.25 4.33 -2.19
N ASP A 113 -3.46 5.00 -1.36
CA ASP A 113 -2.03 5.22 -1.62
C ASP A 113 -1.27 3.89 -1.77
N VAL A 114 -1.54 2.92 -0.88
CA VAL A 114 -1.05 1.53 -1.02
C VAL A 114 -2.15 0.56 -0.63
N CYS A 115 -2.37 -0.47 -1.43
CA CYS A 115 -3.41 -1.46 -1.14
C CYS A 115 -2.94 -2.90 -1.33
N ILE A 116 -3.58 -3.80 -0.56
CA ILE A 116 -3.59 -5.24 -0.78
C ILE A 116 -5.00 -5.62 -1.16
N MET A 117 -5.18 -6.31 -2.28
CA MET A 117 -6.49 -6.74 -2.75
C MET A 117 -6.49 -8.19 -3.20
N ARG A 118 -7.68 -8.77 -3.39
CA ARG A 118 -7.82 -10.12 -3.93
C ARG A 118 -7.37 -10.16 -5.38
N GLY A 119 -6.53 -11.13 -5.71
CA GLY A 119 -5.93 -11.23 -7.05
C GLY A 119 -6.96 -11.49 -8.16
N GLU A 120 -8.03 -12.23 -7.86
CA GLU A 120 -9.12 -12.48 -8.83
C GLU A 120 -9.89 -11.21 -9.18
N ASP A 121 -10.19 -10.38 -8.20
CA ASP A 121 -10.85 -9.11 -8.41
C ASP A 121 -9.95 -8.14 -9.20
N ALA A 122 -8.67 -8.06 -8.85
CA ALA A 122 -7.71 -7.25 -9.57
C ALA A 122 -7.60 -7.65 -11.04
N GLU A 123 -7.51 -8.95 -11.31
CA GLU A 123 -7.46 -9.48 -12.67
C GLU A 123 -8.74 -9.19 -13.46
N ARG A 124 -9.91 -9.35 -12.83
CA ARG A 124 -11.21 -9.02 -13.44
C ARG A 124 -11.27 -7.54 -13.83
N CYS A 125 -10.92 -6.62 -12.92
CA CYS A 125 -10.96 -5.18 -13.17
C CYS A 125 -9.97 -4.71 -14.24
N ARG A 126 -8.84 -5.40 -14.39
CA ARG A 126 -7.92 -5.12 -15.51
C ARG A 126 -8.44 -5.60 -16.86
N ARG A 127 -9.19 -6.72 -16.90
CA ARG A 127 -9.75 -7.28 -18.13
C ARG A 127 -11.01 -6.54 -18.60
N ALA A 128 -11.90 -6.22 -17.68
CA ALA A 128 -13.06 -5.38 -17.94
C ALA A 128 -12.73 -4.00 -17.39
N PRO A 129 -12.38 -2.98 -18.22
CA PRO A 129 -11.80 -1.72 -17.75
C PRO A 129 -12.75 -0.99 -16.77
N ASP A 130 -12.67 -1.40 -15.52
CA ASP A 130 -13.52 -0.98 -14.42
C ASP A 130 -12.67 -0.72 -13.17
N ASP A 131 -13.12 0.17 -12.30
CA ASP A 131 -12.44 0.41 -11.03
C ASP A 131 -12.88 -0.65 -10.00
N PRO A 132 -11.94 -1.17 -9.19
CA PRO A 132 -12.28 -2.19 -8.23
C PRO A 132 -13.25 -1.68 -7.16
N PRO A 133 -14.29 -2.46 -6.82
CA PRO A 133 -15.16 -2.12 -5.71
C PRO A 133 -14.42 -2.27 -4.37
N SER A 134 -14.82 -1.52 -3.37
CA SER A 134 -14.25 -1.59 -2.02
C SER A 134 -14.27 -2.99 -1.41
N ALA A 135 -15.21 -3.84 -1.82
CA ALA A 135 -15.31 -5.22 -1.37
C ALA A 135 -14.11 -6.10 -1.75
N SER A 136 -13.35 -5.72 -2.79
CA SER A 136 -12.11 -6.41 -3.20
C SER A 136 -10.88 -6.02 -2.38
N LEU A 137 -10.97 -4.96 -1.58
CA LEU A 137 -9.88 -4.43 -0.77
C LEU A 137 -9.70 -5.25 0.51
N VAL A 138 -8.50 -5.80 0.70
CA VAL A 138 -8.08 -6.55 1.89
C VAL A 138 -7.41 -5.63 2.90
N GLY A 139 -6.48 -4.80 2.44
CA GLY A 139 -5.78 -3.80 3.22
C GLY A 139 -5.63 -2.49 2.45
N GLY A 140 -5.85 -1.36 3.13
CA GLY A 140 -5.70 -0.03 2.57
C GLY A 140 -4.88 0.87 3.49
N PHE A 141 -3.89 1.55 2.92
CA PHE A 141 -2.96 2.39 3.67
C PHE A 141 -2.91 3.78 3.07
N GLU A 142 -3.04 4.77 3.94
CA GLU A 142 -2.82 6.19 3.67
C GLU A 142 -1.38 6.53 4.05
N CYS A 143 -0.62 7.13 3.15
CA CYS A 143 0.79 7.42 3.32
C CYS A 143 1.03 8.92 3.39
N LYS A 144 1.61 9.41 4.50
CA LYS A 144 1.87 10.84 4.71
C LYS A 144 3.31 11.06 5.12
N PHE A 145 4.09 11.67 4.24
CA PHE A 145 5.46 12.07 4.49
C PHE A 145 5.54 13.61 4.56
N TYR A 146 5.85 14.13 5.73
CA TYR A 146 5.85 15.57 5.99
C TYR A 146 7.14 16.03 6.69
N ALA A 147 7.72 17.10 6.20
CA ALA A 147 8.82 17.78 6.89
C ALA A 147 8.41 18.51 8.18
N GLY A 148 7.11 18.75 8.35
CA GLY A 148 6.52 19.45 9.48
C GLY A 148 5.47 18.64 10.24
N ASN A 149 4.63 19.33 11.00
CA ASN A 149 3.60 18.70 11.81
C ASN A 149 2.43 18.16 10.97
N LEU A 150 2.00 16.95 11.25
CA LEU A 150 0.79 16.37 10.70
C LEU A 150 -0.45 17.16 11.15
N GLN A 151 -1.38 17.40 10.23
CA GLN A 151 -2.62 18.10 10.53
C GLN A 151 -3.73 17.11 10.94
N LYS A 152 -4.58 17.49 11.87
CA LYS A 152 -5.76 16.68 12.29
C LYS A 152 -6.68 16.33 11.12
N GLY A 153 -6.80 17.23 10.14
CA GLY A 153 -7.65 17.05 8.97
C GLY A 153 -7.31 15.77 8.20
N LEU A 154 -6.02 15.39 8.14
CA LEU A 154 -5.56 14.16 7.45
C LEU A 154 -6.16 12.91 8.08
N GLY A 155 -6.14 12.80 9.42
CA GLY A 155 -6.73 11.66 10.11
C GLY A 155 -8.26 11.59 9.95
N ARG A 156 -8.94 12.75 9.94
CA ARG A 156 -10.39 12.80 9.70
C ARG A 156 -10.75 12.38 8.28
N ALA A 157 -10.01 12.86 7.29
CA ALA A 157 -10.19 12.49 5.89
C ALA A 157 -10.02 10.98 5.71
N PHE A 158 -8.95 10.40 6.29
CA PHE A 158 -8.70 8.97 6.20
C PHE A 158 -9.78 8.13 6.91
N VAL A 159 -10.26 8.54 8.08
CA VAL A 159 -11.38 7.83 8.74
C VAL A 159 -12.64 7.86 7.89
N GLY A 160 -12.97 8.99 7.25
CA GLY A 160 -14.12 9.09 6.35
C GLY A 160 -13.95 8.20 5.11
N LEU A 161 -12.75 8.16 4.53
CA LEU A 161 -12.44 7.28 3.42
C LEU A 161 -12.63 5.80 3.81
N ILE A 162 -12.09 5.37 4.95
CA ILE A 162 -12.22 3.98 5.43
C ILE A 162 -13.67 3.61 5.75
N ASP A 163 -14.46 4.54 6.25
CA ASP A 163 -15.88 4.35 6.50
C ASP A 163 -16.63 4.07 5.17
N ASP A 164 -16.32 4.81 4.11
CA ASP A 164 -16.88 4.58 2.78
C ASP A 164 -16.36 3.31 2.10
N MET A 165 -15.13 2.85 2.42
CA MET A 165 -14.64 1.56 1.96
C MET A 165 -15.40 0.37 2.59
N GLY A 166 -16.11 0.58 3.69
CA GLY A 166 -17.05 -0.37 4.28
C GLY A 166 -16.38 -1.49 5.10
N SER A 167 -17.22 -2.41 5.58
CA SER A 167 -16.86 -3.43 6.57
C SER A 167 -15.98 -4.58 6.04
N ASN A 168 -15.80 -4.71 4.73
CA ASN A 168 -15.00 -5.79 4.13
C ASN A 168 -13.50 -5.53 4.26
N LEU A 169 -13.10 -4.28 4.45
CA LEU A 169 -11.71 -3.92 4.68
C LEU A 169 -11.19 -4.53 5.99
N ARG A 170 -10.22 -5.43 5.90
CA ARG A 170 -9.70 -6.19 7.04
C ARG A 170 -8.55 -5.50 7.76
N LEU A 171 -7.88 -4.60 7.07
CA LEU A 171 -6.77 -3.83 7.60
C LEU A 171 -6.79 -2.43 7.00
N SER A 172 -6.75 -1.43 7.86
CA SER A 172 -6.55 -0.04 7.43
C SER A 172 -5.47 0.62 8.28
N GLY A 173 -4.54 1.32 7.65
CA GLY A 173 -3.40 1.93 8.31
C GLY A 173 -3.16 3.37 7.87
N PHE A 174 -2.99 4.27 8.84
CA PHE A 174 -2.47 5.62 8.61
C PHE A 174 -0.96 5.61 8.83
N CYS A 175 -0.18 5.57 7.75
CA CYS A 175 1.27 5.49 7.76
C CYS A 175 1.89 6.88 7.68
N SER A 176 2.86 7.19 8.55
CA SER A 176 3.56 8.48 8.48
C SER A 176 4.96 8.45 9.06
N ASN A 177 5.84 9.32 8.51
CA ASN A 177 7.20 9.52 8.99
C ASN A 177 7.29 10.32 10.31
N SER A 178 6.18 10.86 10.78
CA SER A 178 6.10 11.70 11.99
C SER A 178 4.82 11.43 12.76
N SER A 179 4.61 12.14 13.86
CA SER A 179 3.36 12.03 14.63
C SER A 179 2.88 13.39 15.12
N HIS A 180 1.63 13.43 15.57
CA HIS A 180 1.07 14.57 16.28
C HIS A 180 0.23 14.08 17.48
N PRO A 181 0.35 14.67 18.69
CA PRO A 181 -0.36 14.22 19.89
C PRO A 181 -1.85 14.07 19.68
N GLN A 182 -2.48 15.03 19.00
CA GLN A 182 -3.91 15.01 18.74
C GLN A 182 -4.33 13.93 17.73
N LEU A 183 -3.48 13.53 16.79
CA LEU A 183 -3.74 12.40 15.91
C LEU A 183 -3.63 11.08 16.67
N LYS A 184 -2.65 10.96 17.57
CA LYS A 184 -2.54 9.80 18.47
C LYS A 184 -3.82 9.60 19.27
N GLU A 185 -4.34 10.67 19.88
CA GLU A 185 -5.61 10.62 20.62
C GLU A 185 -6.80 10.32 19.69
N TYR A 186 -6.80 10.89 18.49
CA TYR A 186 -7.88 10.71 17.52
C TYR A 186 -8.00 9.26 17.04
N PHE A 187 -6.90 8.53 16.91
CA PHE A 187 -6.88 7.13 16.46
C PHE A 187 -7.04 6.10 17.60
N LYS A 188 -7.06 6.49 18.87
CA LYS A 188 -7.21 5.56 20.01
C LYS A 188 -8.47 4.68 20.02
N PRO A 189 -9.68 5.15 19.59
CA PRO A 189 -10.86 4.31 19.59
C PRO A 189 -10.69 3.06 18.72
N GLN A 190 -11.05 1.89 19.26
CA GLN A 190 -10.82 0.55 18.65
C GLN A 190 -11.38 0.35 17.23
N ARG A 191 -12.34 1.16 16.82
CA ARG A 191 -12.96 1.06 15.48
C ARG A 191 -12.28 1.95 14.44
N ARG A 192 -11.21 2.62 14.79
CA ARG A 192 -10.50 3.51 13.89
C ARG A 192 -9.33 2.81 13.22
N PRO A 193 -8.89 3.30 12.04
CA PRO A 193 -7.68 2.82 11.39
C PRO A 193 -6.49 2.82 12.33
N HIS A 194 -5.60 1.83 12.18
CA HIS A 194 -4.40 1.74 13.00
C HIS A 194 -3.37 2.79 12.57
N PRO A 195 -2.87 3.66 13.47
CA PRO A 195 -1.82 4.60 13.13
C PRO A 195 -0.44 3.95 13.21
N HIS A 196 0.34 4.09 12.14
CA HIS A 196 1.75 3.70 12.06
C HIS A 196 2.60 4.96 11.97
N PHE A 197 2.79 5.62 13.11
CA PHE A 197 3.63 6.81 13.22
C PHE A 197 5.11 6.42 13.26
N TYR A 198 5.96 7.28 12.69
CA TYR A 198 7.40 7.05 12.55
C TYR A 198 7.75 5.76 11.79
N LEU A 199 6.91 5.39 10.83
CA LEU A 199 7.16 4.26 9.95
C LEU A 199 8.18 4.68 8.89
N THR A 200 9.46 4.45 9.14
CA THR A 200 10.57 4.83 8.26
C THR A 200 11.67 3.77 8.29
N PRO A 201 12.56 3.73 7.28
CA PRO A 201 13.69 2.79 7.27
C PRO A 201 14.65 2.93 8.46
N LEU A 202 14.59 4.07 9.17
CA LEU A 202 15.43 4.35 10.34
C LEU A 202 14.85 3.78 11.65
N GLU A 203 13.63 3.21 11.62
CA GLU A 203 12.87 2.78 12.80
C GLU A 203 12.37 1.33 12.62
N ALA A 204 13.30 0.39 12.61
CA ALA A 204 13.04 -1.04 12.35
C ALA A 204 11.92 -1.63 13.21
N SER A 205 11.78 -1.21 14.48
CA SER A 205 10.71 -1.68 15.36
C SER A 205 9.33 -1.28 14.88
N ASN A 206 9.18 -0.10 14.27
CA ASN A 206 7.90 0.36 13.70
C ASN A 206 7.59 -0.37 12.40
N GLU A 207 8.59 -0.68 11.58
CA GLU A 207 8.43 -1.56 10.42
C GLU A 207 7.93 -2.94 10.85
N ASP A 208 8.54 -3.55 11.87
CA ASP A 208 8.17 -4.88 12.35
C ASP A 208 6.73 -4.92 12.88
N ILE A 209 6.29 -3.87 13.58
CA ILE A 209 4.88 -3.73 14.02
C ILE A 209 3.95 -3.71 12.81
N PHE A 210 4.24 -2.90 11.80
CA PHE A 210 3.46 -2.78 10.57
C PHE A 210 3.40 -4.11 9.80
N VAL A 211 4.55 -4.72 9.56
CA VAL A 211 4.70 -6.01 8.88
C VAL A 211 3.94 -7.12 9.62
N ASN A 212 4.05 -7.19 10.95
CA ASN A 212 3.36 -8.20 11.74
C ASN A 212 1.83 -8.03 11.72
N GLN A 213 1.32 -6.82 11.65
CA GLN A 213 -0.13 -6.59 11.46
C GLN A 213 -0.62 -7.14 10.12
N ILE A 214 0.09 -6.85 9.03
CA ILE A 214 -0.25 -7.38 7.70
C ILE A 214 -0.23 -8.91 7.71
N LYS A 215 0.83 -9.51 8.27
CA LYS A 215 0.95 -10.96 8.41
C LYS A 215 -0.22 -11.57 9.18
N GLY A 216 -0.64 -10.92 10.26
CA GLY A 216 -1.77 -11.35 11.08
C GLY A 216 -3.10 -11.39 10.30
N VAL A 217 -3.34 -10.42 9.42
CA VAL A 217 -4.54 -10.38 8.58
C VAL A 217 -4.46 -11.42 7.46
N ILE A 218 -3.35 -11.49 6.74
CA ILE A 218 -3.18 -12.46 5.65
C ILE A 218 -3.34 -13.90 6.18
N LYS A 219 -2.70 -14.24 7.32
CA LYS A 219 -2.86 -15.55 7.96
C LYS A 219 -4.33 -15.89 8.25
N LYS A 220 -5.12 -14.94 8.77
CA LYS A 220 -6.55 -15.17 9.06
C LYS A 220 -7.37 -15.39 7.80
N LEU A 221 -7.02 -14.76 6.69
CA LEU A 221 -7.73 -14.91 5.41
C LEU A 221 -7.35 -16.20 4.69
N THR A 222 -6.20 -16.77 4.99
CA THR A 222 -5.66 -17.97 4.35
C THR A 222 -5.65 -19.18 5.29
N ALA A 223 -6.16 -19.06 6.50
CA ALA A 223 -6.40 -20.18 7.40
C ALA A 223 -7.60 -20.99 6.85
N ALA A 224 -7.31 -22.21 6.43
CA ALA A 224 -8.30 -23.20 5.99
C ALA A 224 -9.15 -23.68 7.16
#